data_9730f7e05a89adec6edd5c2782453093
#
_entry.id   9730f7e05a89adec6edd5c2782453093
#
_cell.length_a   1.000
_cell.length_b   1.000
_cell.length_c   1.000
_cell.angle_alpha   90.00
_cell.angle_beta   90.00
_cell.angle_gamma   90.00
#
_symmetry.space_group_name_H-M   'P 1'
#
loop_
_entity.id
_entity.type
_entity.pdbx_description
1 polymer ?
#
loop_
_entity_poly.entity_id
_entity_poly.type
_entity_poly.pdbx_seq_one_letter_code
_entity_poly.pdbx_strand_id
1 'polypeptide(L)'
;MPESRPVASPRPDPVPAGPPAPAPLAGPAVPATAQAAAGAAALAHAQTLARAATAPNTLRAYKADWQHFARWCAAHGFVPVPAAPATVGAYLASLAETHAPATIRRRLAALGKMHRFNDLAWNPAHRDIQGPLQGLLRQHGRPPQKAAPLTLAMLRQLVATCDNSRTGRRDRALLLFGFAGALRRSELVALRVEDVAEVAGGLRLRIPRSKTDAAGQGAEIGLPRGKHAETCPVRAFTAWQAVARRKAGPLFRRIGSGGKIGDAPLHPDAVRKILARRCRMAGISADGFERLSAHALRVGFITEAYGKGVRDEDIMRHTRHRDLRTMRGYVQRAGLVSESPAGLLDL
;
A
#
# COMPACT_ATOMS: atom_id res chain seq x y z
N MET A 1 51.91 16.06 77.47
CA MET A 1 51.41 15.58 76.15
C MET A 1 51.35 16.76 75.20
N PRO A 2 52.25 16.84 74.19
CA PRO A 2 52.31 18.00 73.30
C PRO A 2 51.36 17.79 72.09
N GLU A 3 50.70 18.88 71.78
CA GLU A 3 49.79 19.01 70.60
C GLU A 3 50.52 18.93 69.26
N SER A 4 50.12 18.08 68.40
CA SER A 4 50.60 17.95 67.02
C SER A 4 50.00 18.99 66.12
N ARG A 5 50.81 19.88 65.57
CA ARG A 5 50.43 20.83 64.51
C ARG A 5 50.12 20.09 63.20
N PRO A 6 49.13 20.48 62.42
CA PRO A 6 48.91 19.93 61.10
C PRO A 6 49.93 20.49 60.09
N VAL A 7 50.48 19.57 59.28
CA VAL A 7 51.38 19.88 58.18
C VAL A 7 50.54 20.37 56.98
N ALA A 8 50.84 21.57 56.50
CA ALA A 8 50.19 22.12 55.30
C ALA A 8 50.63 21.40 54.02
N SER A 9 49.70 20.89 53.23
CA SER A 9 49.97 20.31 51.93
C SER A 9 50.39 21.38 50.90
N PRO A 10 51.39 21.10 50.04
CA PRO A 10 51.83 22.05 49.01
C PRO A 10 50.69 22.30 47.98
N ARG A 11 50.53 23.56 47.55
CA ARG A 11 49.66 23.96 46.48
C ARG A 11 50.21 23.42 45.15
N PRO A 12 49.33 22.89 44.25
CA PRO A 12 49.79 22.48 42.92
C PRO A 12 50.16 23.71 42.09
N ASP A 13 51.17 23.56 41.27
CA ASP A 13 51.64 24.59 40.33
C ASP A 13 50.61 24.94 39.29
N PRO A 14 50.55 26.19 38.80
CA PRO A 14 49.58 26.60 37.79
C PRO A 14 49.90 25.88 36.46
N VAL A 15 48.86 25.16 35.93
CA VAL A 15 48.92 24.52 34.62
C VAL A 15 49.11 25.61 33.56
N PRO A 16 50.09 25.51 32.64
CA PRO A 16 50.23 26.47 31.56
C PRO A 16 49.00 26.52 30.68
N ALA A 17 48.52 27.72 30.37
CA ALA A 17 47.41 27.95 29.46
C ALA A 17 47.72 27.36 28.08
N GLY A 18 46.91 26.43 27.62
CA GLY A 18 47.00 25.86 26.28
C GLY A 18 46.84 26.95 25.19
N PRO A 19 47.30 26.68 23.98
CA PRO A 19 47.18 27.64 22.89
C PRO A 19 45.72 28.05 22.66
N PRO A 20 45.44 29.31 22.28
CA PRO A 20 44.08 29.78 22.02
C PRO A 20 43.43 28.95 20.90
N ALA A 21 42.18 28.60 21.10
CA ALA A 21 41.39 27.89 20.08
C ALA A 21 41.39 28.71 18.76
N PRO A 22 41.52 28.06 17.60
CA PRO A 22 41.47 28.75 16.33
C PRO A 22 40.14 29.49 16.19
N ALA A 23 40.25 30.77 15.78
CA ALA A 23 39.07 31.58 15.51
C ALA A 23 38.18 30.92 14.47
N PRO A 24 36.85 30.93 14.63
CA PRO A 24 35.95 30.39 13.62
C PRO A 24 36.19 31.11 12.31
N LEU A 25 36.41 30.34 11.24
CA LEU A 25 36.50 30.88 9.87
C LEU A 25 35.19 31.61 9.57
N ALA A 26 35.26 32.96 9.57
CA ALA A 26 34.15 33.78 9.15
C ALA A 26 33.92 33.55 7.64
N GLY A 27 32.94 32.71 7.28
CA GLY A 27 32.43 32.66 5.92
C GLY A 27 31.85 34.03 5.53
N PRO A 28 31.66 34.31 4.22
CA PRO A 28 31.12 35.58 3.77
C PRO A 28 29.77 35.84 4.44
N ALA A 29 29.61 37.03 5.04
CA ALA A 29 28.39 37.41 5.75
C ALA A 29 27.21 37.45 4.76
N VAL A 30 26.32 36.50 4.91
CA VAL A 30 25.06 36.50 4.11
C VAL A 30 24.14 37.59 4.67
N PRO A 31 23.57 38.50 3.84
CA PRO A 31 22.64 39.51 4.32
C PRO A 31 21.48 38.94 5.11
N ALA A 32 21.06 39.57 6.20
CA ALA A 32 19.98 39.09 7.09
C ALA A 32 18.67 38.77 6.34
N THR A 33 18.36 39.51 5.30
CA THR A 33 17.21 39.26 4.40
C THR A 33 17.38 37.95 3.61
N ALA A 34 18.59 37.64 3.14
CA ALA A 34 18.86 36.40 2.43
C ALA A 34 18.83 35.17 3.37
N GLN A 35 19.27 35.33 4.61
CA GLN A 35 19.16 34.31 5.66
C GLN A 35 17.70 34.03 6.02
N ALA A 36 16.88 35.06 6.18
CA ALA A 36 15.43 34.92 6.44
C ALA A 36 14.71 34.24 5.26
N ALA A 37 15.05 34.58 4.02
CA ALA A 37 14.51 33.94 2.82
C ALA A 37 14.91 32.46 2.72
N ALA A 38 16.18 32.12 3.02
CA ALA A 38 16.66 30.75 3.06
C ALA A 38 15.96 29.93 4.16
N GLY A 39 15.75 30.53 5.34
CA GLY A 39 14.98 29.91 6.42
C GLY A 39 13.53 29.61 6.03
N ALA A 40 12.86 30.58 5.42
CA ALA A 40 11.49 30.40 4.91
C ALA A 40 11.41 29.32 3.83
N ALA A 41 12.38 29.27 2.92
CA ALA A 41 12.45 28.22 1.89
C ALA A 41 12.68 26.83 2.50
N ALA A 42 13.53 26.71 3.51
CA ALA A 42 13.77 25.46 4.23
C ALA A 42 12.49 24.97 4.95
N LEU A 43 11.75 25.86 5.61
CA LEU A 43 10.47 25.53 6.24
C LEU A 43 9.42 25.09 5.21
N ALA A 44 9.31 25.78 4.09
CA ALA A 44 8.39 25.41 3.00
C ALA A 44 8.75 24.03 2.41
N HIS A 45 10.04 23.75 2.26
CA HIS A 45 10.53 22.44 1.82
C HIS A 45 10.20 21.33 2.85
N ALA A 46 10.43 21.57 4.14
CA ALA A 46 10.08 20.65 5.21
C ALA A 46 8.56 20.36 5.24
N GLN A 47 7.71 21.38 5.07
CA GLN A 47 6.26 21.20 4.95
C GLN A 47 5.88 20.37 3.73
N THR A 48 6.56 20.55 2.60
CA THR A 48 6.34 19.75 1.38
C THR A 48 6.68 18.30 1.61
N LEU A 49 7.82 18.01 2.27
CA LEU A 49 8.22 16.65 2.64
C LEU A 49 7.24 16.04 3.66
N ALA A 50 6.79 16.79 4.65
CA ALA A 50 5.79 16.33 5.62
C ALA A 50 4.45 15.96 4.95
N ARG A 51 4.01 16.72 3.95
CA ARG A 51 2.83 16.37 3.13
C ARG A 51 3.07 15.10 2.31
N ALA A 52 4.27 14.93 1.76
CA ALA A 52 4.66 13.75 0.99
C ALA A 52 4.82 12.48 1.84
N ALA A 53 4.98 12.60 3.16
CA ALA A 53 5.10 11.47 4.08
C ALA A 53 3.84 10.58 4.15
N THR A 54 2.69 11.10 3.70
CA THR A 54 1.44 10.33 3.64
C THR A 54 1.04 10.05 2.20
N ALA A 55 0.79 8.79 1.88
CA ALA A 55 0.42 8.39 0.51
C ALA A 55 -0.83 9.16 0.01
N PRO A 56 -0.87 9.62 -1.26
CA PRO A 56 -1.96 10.44 -1.80
C PRO A 56 -3.36 9.81 -1.64
N ASN A 57 -3.46 8.49 -1.77
CA ASN A 57 -4.73 7.78 -1.57
C ASN A 57 -5.19 7.79 -0.11
N THR A 58 -4.26 7.75 0.85
CA THR A 58 -4.55 7.87 2.28
C THR A 58 -5.03 9.28 2.60
N LEU A 59 -4.37 10.31 2.07
CA LEU A 59 -4.80 11.71 2.24
C LEU A 59 -6.20 11.93 1.66
N ARG A 60 -6.48 11.40 0.47
CA ARG A 60 -7.81 11.49 -0.16
C ARG A 60 -8.88 10.81 0.70
N ALA A 61 -8.58 9.62 1.24
CA ALA A 61 -9.48 8.93 2.14
C ALA A 61 -9.71 9.70 3.44
N TYR A 62 -8.66 10.24 4.06
CA TYR A 62 -8.77 11.03 5.29
C TYR A 62 -9.54 12.33 5.05
N LYS A 63 -9.34 13.01 3.91
CA LYS A 63 -10.14 14.19 3.55
C LYS A 63 -11.64 13.85 3.44
N ALA A 64 -11.98 12.77 2.78
CA ALA A 64 -13.37 12.32 2.66
C ALA A 64 -13.97 11.91 4.01
N ASP A 65 -13.21 11.21 4.84
CA ASP A 65 -13.62 10.80 6.18
C ASP A 65 -13.84 12.01 7.10
N TRP A 66 -12.95 13.00 7.04
CA TRP A 66 -13.09 14.26 7.77
C TRP A 66 -14.34 15.05 7.32
N GLN A 67 -14.53 15.21 6.02
CA GLN A 67 -15.70 15.90 5.48
C GLN A 67 -17.02 15.22 5.90
N HIS A 68 -17.03 13.89 5.98
CA HIS A 68 -18.18 13.15 6.46
C HIS A 68 -18.47 13.46 7.93
N PHE A 69 -17.43 13.46 8.78
CA PHE A 69 -17.55 13.80 10.19
C PHE A 69 -18.01 15.23 10.40
N ALA A 70 -17.41 16.21 9.71
CA ALA A 70 -17.77 17.61 9.84
C ALA A 70 -19.24 17.86 9.44
N ARG A 71 -19.73 17.23 8.38
CA ARG A 71 -21.16 17.30 8.00
C ARG A 71 -22.06 16.65 9.03
N TRP A 72 -21.64 15.51 9.59
CA TRP A 72 -22.41 14.88 10.65
C TRP A 72 -22.48 15.76 11.91
N CYS A 73 -21.38 16.38 12.32
CA CYS A 73 -21.37 17.33 13.43
C CYS A 73 -22.32 18.49 13.17
N ALA A 74 -22.24 19.10 11.99
CA ALA A 74 -23.12 20.22 11.63
C ALA A 74 -24.60 19.84 11.68
N ALA A 75 -24.97 18.63 11.24
CA ALA A 75 -26.35 18.13 11.26
C ALA A 75 -26.86 17.81 12.67
N HIS A 76 -25.96 17.61 13.66
CA HIS A 76 -26.32 17.24 15.03
C HIS A 76 -25.93 18.31 16.08
N GLY A 77 -25.54 19.50 15.66
CA GLY A 77 -25.20 20.61 16.58
C GLY A 77 -23.88 20.40 17.34
N PHE A 78 -22.95 19.58 16.84
CA PHE A 78 -21.66 19.35 17.47
C PHE A 78 -20.53 20.16 16.82
N VAL A 79 -19.50 20.47 17.63
CA VAL A 79 -18.27 21.13 17.16
C VAL A 79 -17.33 20.03 16.62
N PRO A 80 -16.87 20.14 15.35
CA PRO A 80 -16.00 19.13 14.75
C PRO A 80 -14.53 19.27 15.16
N VAL A 81 -14.06 20.47 15.54
CA VAL A 81 -12.66 20.77 15.93
C VAL A 81 -12.65 21.90 16.98
N PRO A 82 -12.05 21.70 18.15
CA PRO A 82 -11.70 20.40 18.73
C PRO A 82 -12.92 19.53 18.98
N ALA A 83 -12.88 18.26 18.61
CA ALA A 83 -13.99 17.35 18.87
C ALA A 83 -13.90 16.78 20.30
N ALA A 84 -14.98 16.91 21.08
CA ALA A 84 -15.07 16.24 22.37
C ALA A 84 -15.06 14.71 22.20
N PRO A 85 -14.44 13.94 23.10
CA PRO A 85 -14.42 12.47 23.02
C PRO A 85 -15.83 11.85 22.91
N ALA A 86 -16.82 12.37 23.64
CA ALA A 86 -18.20 11.91 23.56
C ALA A 86 -18.82 12.13 22.17
N THR A 87 -18.54 13.28 21.50
CA THR A 87 -18.96 13.55 20.13
C THR A 87 -18.37 12.54 19.14
N VAL A 88 -17.09 12.19 19.32
CA VAL A 88 -16.44 11.17 18.49
C VAL A 88 -17.09 9.81 18.72
N GLY A 89 -17.35 9.42 19.97
CA GLY A 89 -18.02 8.17 20.29
C GLY A 89 -19.42 8.06 19.69
N ALA A 90 -20.23 9.12 19.80
CA ALA A 90 -21.57 9.20 19.21
C ALA A 90 -21.51 9.07 17.66
N TYR A 91 -20.55 9.76 17.02
CA TYR A 91 -20.33 9.62 15.60
C TYR A 91 -19.95 8.19 15.19
N LEU A 92 -19.04 7.52 15.91
CA LEU A 92 -18.69 6.13 15.62
C LEU A 92 -19.90 5.19 15.75
N ALA A 93 -20.71 5.41 16.80
CA ALA A 93 -21.95 4.64 17.02
C ALA A 93 -22.93 4.81 15.84
N SER A 94 -23.10 6.02 15.31
CA SER A 94 -23.99 6.28 14.17
C SER A 94 -23.60 5.55 12.87
N LEU A 95 -22.37 5.02 12.80
CA LEU A 95 -21.86 4.27 11.65
C LEU A 95 -22.04 2.76 11.76
N ALA A 96 -22.52 2.26 12.89
CA ALA A 96 -22.50 0.83 13.25
C ALA A 96 -23.14 -0.06 12.21
N GLU A 97 -24.33 0.29 11.72
CA GLU A 97 -25.09 -0.53 10.77
C GLU A 97 -24.65 -0.37 9.31
N THR A 98 -24.09 0.79 8.99
CA THR A 98 -23.85 1.20 7.60
C THR A 98 -22.42 1.01 7.12
N HIS A 99 -21.47 0.89 8.06
CA HIS A 99 -20.05 0.86 7.73
C HIS A 99 -19.32 -0.34 8.33
N ALA A 100 -18.40 -0.91 7.54
CA ALA A 100 -17.53 -1.98 8.03
C ALA A 100 -16.58 -1.49 9.14
N PRO A 101 -16.24 -2.34 10.13
CA PRO A 101 -15.32 -2.01 11.23
C PRO A 101 -14.00 -1.37 10.80
N ALA A 102 -13.42 -1.86 9.69
CA ALA A 102 -12.18 -1.29 9.15
C ALA A 102 -12.35 0.17 8.66
N THR A 103 -13.51 0.51 8.11
CA THR A 103 -13.84 1.88 7.71
C THR A 103 -14.00 2.78 8.93
N ILE A 104 -14.66 2.31 9.97
CA ILE A 104 -14.85 3.06 11.22
C ILE A 104 -13.52 3.35 11.89
N ARG A 105 -12.64 2.34 12.01
CA ARG A 105 -11.26 2.54 12.53
C ARG A 105 -10.45 3.54 11.70
N ARG A 106 -10.57 3.51 10.36
CA ARG A 106 -9.90 4.47 9.48
C ARG A 106 -10.44 5.88 9.70
N ARG A 107 -11.75 6.05 9.89
CA ARG A 107 -12.36 7.35 10.21
C ARG A 107 -11.84 7.90 11.53
N LEU A 108 -11.78 7.08 12.58
CA LEU A 108 -11.17 7.48 13.85
C LEU A 108 -9.70 7.93 13.66
N ALA A 109 -8.92 7.21 12.87
CA ALA A 109 -7.55 7.61 12.55
C ALA A 109 -7.47 8.94 11.78
N ALA A 110 -8.43 9.21 10.88
CA ALA A 110 -8.53 10.47 10.15
C ALA A 110 -8.82 11.65 11.08
N LEU A 111 -9.72 11.47 12.07
CA LEU A 111 -9.99 12.48 13.10
C LEU A 111 -8.74 12.80 13.92
N GLY A 112 -8.00 11.77 14.36
CA GLY A 112 -6.74 11.96 15.07
C GLY A 112 -5.67 12.67 14.23
N LYS A 113 -5.61 12.40 12.92
CA LYS A 113 -4.70 13.13 12.03
C LYS A 113 -5.08 14.60 11.92
N MET A 114 -6.37 14.93 11.87
CA MET A 114 -6.84 16.29 11.79
C MET A 114 -6.56 17.08 13.09
N HIS A 115 -6.79 16.47 14.28
CA HIS A 115 -6.44 17.11 15.54
C HIS A 115 -4.95 17.40 15.65
N ARG A 116 -4.10 16.41 15.35
CA ARG A 116 -2.64 16.60 15.35
C ARG A 116 -2.16 17.64 14.33
N PHE A 117 -2.84 17.75 13.19
CA PHE A 117 -2.48 18.77 12.19
C PHE A 117 -2.79 20.21 12.67
N ASN A 118 -3.75 20.35 13.57
CA ASN A 118 -4.11 21.63 14.20
C ASN A 118 -3.51 21.81 15.59
N ASP A 119 -2.51 21.00 15.96
CA ASP A 119 -1.84 21.02 17.26
C ASP A 119 -2.81 20.89 18.46
N LEU A 120 -3.91 20.15 18.24
CA LEU A 120 -4.93 19.92 19.25
C LEU A 120 -4.71 18.58 19.95
N ALA A 121 -5.05 18.54 21.25
CA ALA A 121 -5.00 17.32 22.05
C ALA A 121 -5.88 16.22 21.44
N TRP A 122 -5.33 15.01 21.37
CA TRP A 122 -6.04 13.84 20.85
C TRP A 122 -5.72 12.59 21.66
N ASN A 123 -6.73 12.04 22.32
CA ASN A 123 -6.63 10.79 23.05
C ASN A 123 -7.60 9.75 22.47
N PRO A 124 -7.17 8.91 21.52
CA PRO A 124 -8.02 7.86 20.96
C PRO A 124 -8.36 6.75 21.95
N ALA A 125 -7.65 6.66 23.09
CA ALA A 125 -7.91 5.68 24.15
C ALA A 125 -8.97 6.17 25.17
N HIS A 126 -9.51 7.38 25.01
CA HIS A 126 -10.54 7.90 25.92
C HIS A 126 -11.74 6.95 25.99
N ARG A 127 -12.27 6.73 27.19
CA ARG A 127 -13.38 5.78 27.43
C ARG A 127 -14.60 6.05 26.54
N ASP A 128 -14.94 7.32 26.32
CA ASP A 128 -16.11 7.74 25.52
C ASP A 128 -15.91 7.49 24.01
N ILE A 129 -14.69 7.19 23.57
CA ILE A 129 -14.37 6.74 22.20
C ILE A 129 -14.31 5.21 22.18
N GLN A 130 -13.56 4.61 23.10
CA GLN A 130 -13.30 3.17 23.10
C GLN A 130 -14.50 2.34 23.50
N GLY A 131 -15.32 2.80 24.46
CA GLY A 131 -16.53 2.09 24.86
C GLY A 131 -17.50 1.87 23.70
N PRO A 132 -17.97 2.94 23.02
CA PRO A 132 -18.80 2.80 21.82
C PRO A 132 -18.13 1.98 20.69
N LEU A 133 -16.83 2.17 20.44
CA LEU A 133 -16.11 1.40 19.42
C LEU A 133 -16.08 -0.10 19.73
N GLN A 134 -15.80 -0.48 20.96
CA GLN A 134 -15.78 -1.89 21.38
C GLN A 134 -17.17 -2.51 21.35
N GLY A 135 -18.18 -1.79 21.83
CA GLY A 135 -19.59 -2.22 21.76
C GLY A 135 -20.01 -2.48 20.31
N LEU A 136 -19.74 -1.52 19.42
CA LEU A 136 -19.99 -1.64 17.99
C LEU A 136 -19.30 -2.86 17.38
N LEU A 137 -18.01 -3.08 17.69
CA LEU A 137 -17.26 -4.22 17.16
C LEU A 137 -17.81 -5.55 17.66
N ARG A 138 -18.34 -5.60 18.86
CA ARG A 138 -18.97 -6.81 19.43
C ARG A 138 -20.33 -7.09 18.80
N GLN A 139 -21.16 -6.06 18.60
CA GLN A 139 -22.53 -6.23 18.09
C GLN A 139 -22.59 -6.33 16.56
N HIS A 140 -21.78 -5.54 15.85
CA HIS A 140 -21.82 -5.42 14.38
C HIS A 140 -20.55 -5.90 13.69
N GLY A 141 -19.63 -6.52 14.45
CA GLY A 141 -18.39 -7.07 13.89
C GLY A 141 -18.71 -8.20 12.92
N ARG A 142 -18.35 -8.01 11.65
CA ARG A 142 -18.45 -9.06 10.62
C ARG A 142 -17.06 -9.38 10.11
N PRO A 143 -16.74 -10.66 9.86
CA PRO A 143 -15.49 -11.01 9.22
C PRO A 143 -15.34 -10.24 7.91
N PRO A 144 -14.16 -9.66 7.62
CA PRO A 144 -13.95 -8.96 6.36
C PRO A 144 -14.07 -9.94 5.21
N GLN A 145 -14.88 -9.60 4.20
CA GLN A 145 -14.88 -10.33 2.93
C GLN A 145 -13.50 -10.23 2.30
N LYS A 146 -12.84 -11.35 2.19
CA LYS A 146 -11.49 -11.43 1.63
C LYS A 146 -11.59 -11.67 0.11
N ALA A 147 -10.47 -11.43 -0.61
CA ALA A 147 -10.43 -11.73 -2.04
C ALA A 147 -10.34 -13.25 -2.24
N ALA A 148 -11.18 -13.79 -3.09
CA ALA A 148 -11.04 -15.16 -3.58
C ALA A 148 -9.69 -15.35 -4.28
N PRO A 149 -8.99 -16.46 -4.11
CA PRO A 149 -7.85 -16.78 -4.96
C PRO A 149 -8.33 -17.05 -6.39
N LEU A 150 -7.72 -16.40 -7.35
CA LEU A 150 -7.95 -16.72 -8.76
C LEU A 150 -7.02 -17.87 -9.12
N THR A 151 -7.55 -19.07 -9.25
CA THR A 151 -6.75 -20.27 -9.57
C THR A 151 -6.15 -20.19 -10.99
N LEU A 152 -5.15 -21.02 -11.26
CA LEU A 152 -4.56 -21.11 -12.60
C LEU A 152 -5.60 -21.59 -13.64
N ALA A 153 -6.53 -22.48 -13.25
CA ALA A 153 -7.63 -22.90 -14.11
C ALA A 153 -8.54 -21.73 -14.48
N MET A 154 -8.97 -20.94 -13.50
CA MET A 154 -9.75 -19.71 -13.72
C MET A 154 -8.98 -18.72 -14.59
N LEU A 155 -7.67 -18.53 -14.36
CA LEU A 155 -6.85 -17.63 -15.18
C LEU A 155 -6.86 -18.06 -16.66
N ARG A 156 -6.74 -19.37 -16.95
CA ARG A 156 -6.84 -19.90 -18.32
C ARG A 156 -8.21 -19.58 -18.96
N GLN A 157 -9.29 -19.77 -18.23
CA GLN A 157 -10.65 -19.43 -18.68
C GLN A 157 -10.77 -17.92 -18.97
N LEU A 158 -10.27 -17.06 -18.10
CA LEU A 158 -10.28 -15.61 -18.30
C LEU A 158 -9.49 -15.21 -19.55
N VAL A 159 -8.31 -15.76 -19.71
CA VAL A 159 -7.43 -15.48 -20.86
C VAL A 159 -8.06 -15.96 -22.17
N ALA A 160 -8.77 -17.08 -22.17
CA ALA A 160 -9.50 -17.60 -23.31
C ALA A 160 -10.59 -16.63 -23.80
N THR A 161 -11.19 -15.82 -22.92
CA THR A 161 -12.15 -14.76 -23.32
C THR A 161 -11.48 -13.56 -24.01
N CYS A 162 -10.15 -13.49 -24.00
CA CYS A 162 -9.43 -12.37 -24.60
C CYS A 162 -9.17 -12.63 -26.08
N ASP A 163 -9.89 -11.95 -26.94
CA ASP A 163 -9.74 -11.99 -28.38
C ASP A 163 -8.46 -11.29 -28.87
N ASN A 164 -8.27 -11.25 -30.21
CA ASN A 164 -7.12 -10.61 -30.83
C ASN A 164 -7.28 -9.09 -31.03
N SER A 165 -8.38 -8.48 -30.57
CA SER A 165 -8.56 -7.03 -30.59
C SER A 165 -7.51 -6.34 -29.69
N ARG A 166 -7.32 -5.03 -29.90
CA ARG A 166 -6.48 -4.21 -29.02
C ARG A 166 -6.86 -4.37 -27.56
N THR A 167 -8.16 -4.41 -27.25
CA THR A 167 -8.69 -4.61 -25.90
C THR A 167 -8.39 -6.00 -25.36
N GLY A 168 -8.59 -7.05 -26.15
CA GLY A 168 -8.30 -8.43 -25.75
C GLY A 168 -6.81 -8.64 -25.48
N ARG A 169 -5.93 -8.16 -26.37
CA ARG A 169 -4.46 -8.26 -26.19
C ARG A 169 -4.00 -7.50 -24.93
N ARG A 170 -4.52 -6.29 -24.68
CA ARG A 170 -4.23 -5.55 -23.46
C ARG A 170 -4.69 -6.32 -22.21
N ASP A 171 -5.91 -6.81 -22.20
CA ASP A 171 -6.50 -7.49 -21.04
C ASP A 171 -5.74 -8.79 -20.73
N ARG A 172 -5.39 -9.56 -21.78
CA ARG A 172 -4.56 -10.78 -21.63
C ARG A 172 -3.22 -10.47 -21.00
N ALA A 173 -2.50 -9.47 -21.49
CA ALA A 173 -1.22 -9.07 -20.93
C ALA A 173 -1.37 -8.57 -19.49
N LEU A 174 -2.40 -7.76 -19.19
CA LEU A 174 -2.67 -7.23 -17.88
C LEU A 174 -2.96 -8.35 -16.86
N LEU A 175 -3.79 -9.34 -17.22
CA LEU A 175 -4.13 -10.47 -16.36
C LEU A 175 -2.92 -11.33 -16.06
N LEU A 176 -2.12 -11.64 -17.09
CA LEU A 176 -0.93 -12.48 -16.94
C LEU A 176 0.17 -11.77 -16.15
N PHE A 177 0.40 -10.46 -16.37
CA PHE A 177 1.33 -9.68 -15.55
C PHE A 177 0.88 -9.57 -14.10
N GLY A 178 -0.42 -9.32 -13.89
CA GLY A 178 -1.00 -9.24 -12.55
C GLY A 178 -0.87 -10.53 -11.77
N PHE A 179 -1.08 -11.68 -12.43
CA PHE A 179 -0.96 -13.00 -11.83
C PHE A 179 0.52 -13.41 -11.68
N ALA A 180 1.25 -13.56 -12.79
CA ALA A 180 2.62 -14.08 -12.76
C ALA A 180 3.60 -13.17 -12.00
N GLY A 181 3.39 -11.84 -12.02
CA GLY A 181 4.16 -10.87 -11.23
C GLY A 181 3.63 -10.66 -9.82
N ALA A 182 2.52 -11.30 -9.46
CA ALA A 182 1.83 -11.08 -8.19
C ALA A 182 1.70 -9.58 -7.85
N LEU A 183 1.38 -8.76 -8.86
CA LEU A 183 1.41 -7.31 -8.77
C LEU A 183 0.21 -6.78 -7.99
N ARG A 184 0.45 -5.77 -7.13
CA ARG A 184 -0.67 -4.98 -6.60
C ARG A 184 -1.30 -4.18 -7.72
N ARG A 185 -2.60 -3.93 -7.62
CA ARG A 185 -3.36 -3.14 -8.61
C ARG A 185 -2.69 -1.82 -8.98
N SER A 186 -2.16 -1.10 -7.99
CA SER A 186 -1.46 0.16 -8.22
C SER A 186 -0.10 -0.01 -8.92
N GLU A 187 0.62 -1.08 -8.60
CA GLU A 187 1.88 -1.42 -9.26
C GLU A 187 1.64 -1.77 -10.73
N LEU A 188 0.63 -2.61 -10.99
CA LEU A 188 0.29 -3.07 -12.34
C LEU A 188 -0.04 -1.91 -13.29
N VAL A 189 -0.83 -0.93 -12.86
CA VAL A 189 -1.19 0.23 -13.70
C VAL A 189 -0.09 1.31 -13.77
N ALA A 190 0.84 1.30 -12.81
CA ALA A 190 1.97 2.22 -12.79
C ALA A 190 3.14 1.75 -13.66
N LEU A 191 3.16 0.47 -14.09
CA LEU A 191 4.21 -0.05 -14.96
C LEU A 191 4.31 0.78 -16.25
N ARG A 192 5.55 1.07 -16.63
CA ARG A 192 5.90 1.73 -17.88
C ARG A 192 6.58 0.74 -18.81
N VAL A 193 6.64 1.04 -20.08
CA VAL A 193 7.31 0.18 -21.07
C VAL A 193 8.78 0.02 -20.72
N GLU A 194 9.43 1.10 -20.30
CA GLU A 194 10.84 1.14 -19.89
C GLU A 194 11.13 0.40 -18.57
N ASP A 195 10.11 -0.01 -17.85
CA ASP A 195 10.25 -0.86 -16.65
C ASP A 195 10.28 -2.36 -17.00
N VAL A 196 10.13 -2.72 -18.29
CA VAL A 196 10.08 -4.10 -18.75
C VAL A 196 11.24 -4.34 -19.71
N ALA A 197 12.18 -5.18 -19.33
CA ALA A 197 13.29 -5.60 -20.17
C ALA A 197 13.12 -7.07 -20.58
N GLU A 198 13.27 -7.37 -21.87
CA GLU A 198 13.41 -8.76 -22.32
C GLU A 198 14.81 -9.27 -21.96
N VAL A 199 14.87 -10.44 -21.37
CA VAL A 199 16.11 -11.12 -20.97
C VAL A 199 16.08 -12.58 -21.40
N ALA A 200 17.20 -13.26 -21.33
CA ALA A 200 17.25 -14.70 -21.60
C ALA A 200 16.22 -15.43 -20.73
N GLY A 201 15.29 -16.14 -21.35
CA GLY A 201 14.27 -16.94 -20.68
C GLY A 201 13.01 -16.19 -20.23
N GLY A 202 12.91 -14.85 -20.36
CA GLY A 202 11.72 -14.15 -19.88
C GLY A 202 11.74 -12.64 -19.96
N LEU A 203 11.02 -12.03 -18.99
CA LEU A 203 11.00 -10.58 -18.78
C LEU A 203 11.52 -10.26 -17.39
N ARG A 204 12.31 -9.20 -17.25
CA ARG A 204 12.65 -8.55 -15.99
C ARG A 204 11.80 -7.29 -15.86
N LEU A 205 11.08 -7.20 -14.76
CA LEU A 205 10.23 -6.06 -14.42
C LEU A 205 10.85 -5.29 -13.26
N ARG A 206 11.04 -3.98 -13.45
CA ARG A 206 11.37 -3.05 -12.39
C ARG A 206 10.08 -2.45 -11.83
N ILE A 207 9.91 -2.50 -10.52
CA ILE A 207 8.79 -1.91 -9.77
C ILE A 207 9.34 -0.70 -9.01
N PRO A 208 9.23 0.52 -9.55
CA PRO A 208 9.90 1.70 -8.99
C PRO A 208 9.41 2.07 -7.59
N ARG A 209 8.14 1.80 -7.30
CA ARG A 209 7.51 2.08 -6.00
C ARG A 209 6.44 1.07 -5.66
N SER A 210 6.43 0.61 -4.41
CA SER A 210 5.36 -0.21 -3.87
C SER A 210 4.76 0.43 -2.62
N LYS A 211 3.53 0.01 -2.24
CA LYS A 211 2.85 0.51 -1.04
C LYS A 211 3.68 0.29 0.25
N THR A 212 4.52 -0.72 0.27
CA THR A 212 5.36 -1.11 1.42
C THR A 212 6.80 -0.63 1.31
N ASP A 213 7.16 0.05 0.22
CA ASP A 213 8.48 0.60 -0.04
C ASP A 213 8.49 2.09 0.31
N ALA A 214 8.60 2.38 1.60
CA ALA A 214 8.64 3.76 2.10
C ALA A 214 9.95 4.48 1.71
N ALA A 215 11.04 3.73 1.53
CA ALA A 215 12.35 4.26 1.16
C ALA A 215 12.53 4.47 -0.36
N GLY A 216 11.58 4.00 -1.19
CA GLY A 216 11.64 4.15 -2.64
C GLY A 216 12.77 3.36 -3.30
N GLN A 217 13.23 2.27 -2.68
CA GLN A 217 14.32 1.43 -3.20
C GLN A 217 13.90 0.65 -4.46
N GLY A 218 12.58 0.52 -4.69
CA GLY A 218 12.05 -0.28 -5.77
C GLY A 218 12.24 -1.79 -5.55
N ALA A 219 11.89 -2.57 -6.57
CA ALA A 219 12.12 -4.01 -6.59
C ALA A 219 12.19 -4.51 -8.03
N GLU A 220 12.90 -5.60 -8.24
CA GLU A 220 12.89 -6.32 -9.51
C GLU A 220 12.24 -7.68 -9.35
N ILE A 221 11.49 -8.10 -10.38
CA ILE A 221 10.92 -9.44 -10.46
C ILE A 221 11.11 -10.01 -11.87
N GLY A 222 11.28 -11.32 -11.95
CA GLY A 222 11.33 -12.07 -13.21
C GLY A 222 9.97 -12.66 -13.57
N LEU A 223 9.57 -12.54 -14.84
CA LEU A 223 8.47 -13.29 -15.42
C LEU A 223 9.05 -14.29 -16.45
N PRO A 224 9.14 -15.57 -16.10
CA PRO A 224 9.70 -16.56 -17.03
C PRO A 224 8.78 -16.74 -18.25
N ARG A 225 9.35 -17.17 -19.36
CA ARG A 225 8.60 -17.62 -20.53
C ARG A 225 7.74 -18.83 -20.12
N GLY A 226 6.43 -18.71 -20.30
CA GLY A 226 5.49 -19.78 -19.96
C GLY A 226 5.60 -20.98 -20.89
N LYS A 227 5.36 -22.19 -20.37
CA LYS A 227 5.30 -23.42 -21.16
C LYS A 227 4.14 -23.43 -22.16
N HIS A 228 2.99 -22.84 -21.79
CA HIS A 228 1.81 -22.73 -22.65
C HIS A 228 1.71 -21.36 -23.29
N ALA A 229 1.51 -21.34 -24.60
CA ALA A 229 1.50 -20.10 -25.39
C ALA A 229 0.46 -19.09 -24.93
N GLU A 230 -0.74 -19.57 -24.61
CA GLU A 230 -1.91 -18.78 -24.25
C GLU A 230 -1.78 -18.10 -22.87
N THR A 231 -1.04 -18.71 -21.93
CA THR A 231 -0.77 -18.18 -20.59
C THR A 231 0.65 -17.65 -20.41
N CYS A 232 1.41 -17.53 -21.48
CA CYS A 232 2.76 -17.00 -21.43
C CYS A 232 2.77 -15.48 -21.31
N PRO A 233 3.29 -14.88 -20.20
CA PRO A 233 3.34 -13.45 -20.02
C PRO A 233 4.23 -12.74 -21.05
N VAL A 234 5.31 -13.40 -21.48
CA VAL A 234 6.23 -12.87 -22.53
C VAL A 234 5.49 -12.70 -23.84
N ARG A 235 4.81 -13.76 -24.34
CA ARG A 235 4.03 -13.70 -25.58
C ARG A 235 2.91 -12.67 -25.51
N ALA A 236 2.25 -12.57 -24.36
CA ALA A 236 1.19 -11.59 -24.16
C ALA A 236 1.73 -10.15 -24.18
N PHE A 237 2.90 -9.92 -23.60
CA PHE A 237 3.59 -8.64 -23.66
C PHE A 237 3.93 -8.27 -25.10
N THR A 238 4.60 -9.16 -25.84
CA THR A 238 4.98 -8.93 -27.23
C THR A 238 3.75 -8.65 -28.11
N ALA A 239 2.66 -9.42 -27.94
CA ALA A 239 1.42 -9.23 -28.67
C ALA A 239 0.73 -7.89 -28.35
N TRP A 240 0.81 -7.44 -27.09
CA TRP A 240 0.31 -6.13 -26.69
C TRP A 240 1.18 -5.00 -27.25
N GLN A 241 2.51 -5.10 -27.17
CA GLN A 241 3.43 -4.08 -27.68
C GLN A 241 3.32 -3.91 -29.19
N ALA A 242 3.10 -4.99 -29.93
CA ALA A 242 2.90 -4.96 -31.38
C ALA A 242 1.73 -4.04 -31.81
N VAL A 243 0.67 -3.95 -31.00
CA VAL A 243 -0.49 -3.08 -31.29
C VAL A 243 -0.42 -1.74 -30.54
N ALA A 244 0.24 -1.69 -29.40
CA ALA A 244 0.41 -0.48 -28.60
C ALA A 244 1.42 0.48 -29.23
N ARG A 245 2.42 -0.04 -29.96
CA ARG A 245 3.45 0.69 -30.73
C ARG A 245 4.11 1.83 -29.95
N ARG A 246 4.49 1.57 -28.69
CA ARG A 246 5.16 2.56 -27.84
C ARG A 246 6.47 2.00 -27.29
N LYS A 247 7.51 2.83 -27.32
CA LYS A 247 8.83 2.51 -26.75
C LYS A 247 8.99 3.03 -25.33
N ALA A 248 8.14 3.96 -24.89
CA ALA A 248 8.17 4.57 -23.57
C ALA A 248 6.77 4.97 -23.11
N GLY A 249 6.61 5.20 -21.80
CA GLY A 249 5.35 5.65 -21.20
C GLY A 249 4.53 4.51 -20.58
N PRO A 250 3.28 4.75 -20.17
CA PRO A 250 2.46 3.77 -19.47
C PRO A 250 2.31 2.47 -20.27
N LEU A 251 2.60 1.32 -19.64
CA LEU A 251 2.47 0.01 -20.27
C LEU A 251 1.02 -0.30 -20.60
N PHE A 252 0.12 -0.15 -19.62
CA PHE A 252 -1.31 -0.41 -19.79
C PHE A 252 -2.08 0.90 -19.88
N ARG A 253 -2.76 1.10 -21.00
CA ARG A 253 -3.45 2.34 -21.33
C ARG A 253 -4.94 2.13 -21.57
N ARG A 254 -5.71 3.22 -21.45
CA ARG A 254 -7.12 3.22 -21.78
C ARG A 254 -7.30 3.02 -23.29
N ILE A 255 -8.32 2.24 -23.65
CA ILE A 255 -8.78 2.08 -25.03
C ILE A 255 -10.20 2.63 -25.10
N GLY A 256 -10.45 3.58 -25.97
CA GLY A 256 -11.76 4.18 -26.23
C GLY A 256 -12.70 3.23 -26.98
N SER A 257 -13.97 3.61 -27.11
CA SER A 257 -15.01 2.84 -27.80
C SER A 257 -14.64 2.52 -29.25
N GLY A 258 -14.00 3.46 -29.96
CA GLY A 258 -13.48 3.25 -31.33
C GLY A 258 -12.15 2.49 -31.42
N GLY A 259 -11.68 1.83 -30.33
CA GLY A 259 -10.43 1.09 -30.32
C GLY A 259 -9.17 1.93 -30.31
N LYS A 260 -9.26 3.28 -30.17
CA LYS A 260 -8.12 4.17 -30.06
C LYS A 260 -7.44 4.01 -28.69
N ILE A 261 -6.12 3.75 -28.72
CA ILE A 261 -5.31 3.63 -27.50
C ILE A 261 -4.92 5.04 -27.06
N GLY A 262 -5.36 5.44 -25.88
CA GLY A 262 -5.01 6.75 -25.27
C GLY A 262 -3.57 6.80 -24.74
N ASP A 263 -3.11 7.97 -24.33
CA ASP A 263 -1.75 8.17 -23.80
C ASP A 263 -1.68 8.03 -22.27
N ALA A 264 -2.78 8.28 -21.57
CA ALA A 264 -2.84 8.17 -20.12
C ALA A 264 -2.80 6.71 -19.62
N PRO A 265 -2.21 6.45 -18.45
CA PRO A 265 -2.24 5.14 -17.81
C PRO A 265 -3.68 4.71 -17.49
N LEU A 266 -3.89 3.41 -17.35
CA LEU A 266 -5.13 2.89 -16.81
C LEU A 266 -5.35 3.42 -15.38
N HIS A 267 -6.57 3.83 -15.07
CA HIS A 267 -6.95 4.09 -13.69
C HIS A 267 -6.94 2.76 -12.90
N PRO A 268 -6.47 2.73 -11.65
CA PRO A 268 -6.45 1.50 -10.85
C PRO A 268 -7.79 0.75 -10.79
N ASP A 269 -8.92 1.44 -10.79
CA ASP A 269 -10.24 0.80 -10.80
C ASP A 269 -10.59 0.11 -12.12
N ALA A 270 -9.91 0.46 -13.22
CA ALA A 270 -10.09 -0.22 -14.49
C ALA A 270 -9.67 -1.70 -14.40
N VAL A 271 -8.64 -2.03 -13.61
CA VAL A 271 -8.23 -3.44 -13.38
C VAL A 271 -9.38 -4.26 -12.81
N ARG A 272 -10.10 -3.72 -11.82
CA ARG A 272 -11.28 -4.38 -11.26
C ARG A 272 -12.40 -4.56 -12.29
N LYS A 273 -12.66 -3.52 -13.10
CA LYS A 273 -13.68 -3.57 -14.15
C LYS A 273 -13.32 -4.58 -15.25
N ILE A 274 -12.05 -4.64 -15.65
CA ILE A 274 -11.53 -5.61 -16.63
C ILE A 274 -11.70 -7.03 -16.08
N LEU A 275 -11.23 -7.29 -14.86
CA LEU A 275 -11.36 -8.61 -14.23
C LEU A 275 -12.84 -9.02 -14.15
N ALA A 276 -13.71 -8.18 -13.61
CA ALA A 276 -15.15 -8.47 -13.48
C ALA A 276 -15.82 -8.75 -14.83
N ARG A 277 -15.43 -8.01 -15.91
CA ARG A 277 -15.93 -8.28 -17.26
C ARG A 277 -15.48 -9.64 -17.74
N ARG A 278 -14.20 -9.99 -17.60
CA ARG A 278 -13.65 -11.26 -18.05
C ARG A 278 -14.20 -12.45 -17.26
N CYS A 279 -14.43 -12.28 -15.95
CA CYS A 279 -15.11 -13.29 -15.14
C CYS A 279 -16.53 -13.56 -15.64
N ARG A 280 -17.31 -12.52 -15.91
CA ARG A 280 -18.68 -12.70 -16.48
C ARG A 280 -18.65 -13.42 -17.82
N MET A 281 -17.71 -13.06 -18.71
CA MET A 281 -17.56 -13.72 -20.02
C MET A 281 -17.16 -15.19 -19.90
N ALA A 282 -16.40 -15.54 -18.85
CA ALA A 282 -15.97 -16.90 -18.56
C ALA A 282 -16.95 -17.70 -17.69
N GLY A 283 -18.07 -17.10 -17.26
CA GLY A 283 -19.01 -17.74 -16.33
C GLY A 283 -18.47 -17.96 -14.91
N ILE A 284 -17.43 -17.18 -14.52
CA ILE A 284 -16.77 -17.34 -13.22
C ILE A 284 -17.40 -16.39 -12.21
N SER A 285 -17.89 -16.92 -11.10
CA SER A 285 -18.32 -16.20 -9.90
C SER A 285 -17.49 -16.61 -8.69
N ALA A 286 -17.39 -15.73 -7.68
CA ALA A 286 -16.91 -16.12 -6.36
C ALA A 286 -18.05 -16.75 -5.57
N ASP A 287 -17.75 -17.60 -4.60
CA ASP A 287 -18.74 -18.07 -3.64
C ASP A 287 -19.21 -16.93 -2.71
N GLY A 288 -20.26 -17.21 -1.87
CA GLY A 288 -20.87 -16.20 -1.01
C GLY A 288 -19.96 -15.62 0.08
N PHE A 289 -18.82 -16.27 0.38
CA PHE A 289 -17.89 -15.86 1.44
C PHE A 289 -16.76 -14.98 0.94
N GLU A 290 -16.49 -14.99 -0.36
CA GLU A 290 -15.36 -14.31 -0.97
C GLU A 290 -15.82 -13.44 -2.15
N ARG A 291 -14.95 -12.59 -2.65
CA ARG A 291 -15.25 -11.79 -3.85
C ARG A 291 -14.06 -11.75 -4.79
N LEU A 292 -14.35 -11.81 -6.07
CA LEU A 292 -13.34 -11.56 -7.10
C LEU A 292 -13.02 -10.07 -7.17
N SER A 293 -11.77 -9.75 -6.89
CA SER A 293 -11.24 -8.39 -6.90
C SER A 293 -9.91 -8.35 -7.63
N ALA A 294 -9.41 -7.15 -7.95
CA ALA A 294 -8.07 -7.03 -8.54
C ALA A 294 -6.95 -7.65 -7.68
N HIS A 295 -7.18 -7.87 -6.39
CA HIS A 295 -6.26 -8.55 -5.48
C HIS A 295 -6.27 -10.08 -5.65
N ALA A 296 -7.34 -10.64 -6.25
CA ALA A 296 -7.49 -12.05 -6.51
C ALA A 296 -6.36 -12.65 -7.38
N LEU A 297 -5.82 -11.86 -8.34
CA LEU A 297 -4.68 -12.26 -9.16
C LEU A 297 -3.44 -12.55 -8.30
N ARG A 298 -3.13 -11.67 -7.36
CA ARG A 298 -1.99 -11.82 -6.45
C ARG A 298 -2.21 -12.94 -5.42
N VAL A 299 -3.41 -13.03 -4.87
CA VAL A 299 -3.80 -14.10 -3.95
C VAL A 299 -3.71 -15.44 -4.67
N GLY A 300 -4.21 -15.52 -5.90
CA GLY A 300 -4.13 -16.73 -6.72
C GLY A 300 -2.69 -17.19 -6.97
N PHE A 301 -1.78 -16.28 -7.32
CA PHE A 301 -0.37 -16.63 -7.46
C PHE A 301 0.21 -17.23 -6.17
N ILE A 302 -0.06 -16.60 -5.01
CA ILE A 302 0.45 -17.06 -3.71
C ILE A 302 -0.07 -18.48 -3.42
N THR A 303 -1.37 -18.69 -3.59
CA THR A 303 -2.04 -19.96 -3.37
C THR A 303 -1.50 -21.07 -4.28
N GLU A 304 -1.38 -20.80 -5.56
CA GLU A 304 -0.86 -21.77 -6.54
C GLU A 304 0.62 -22.09 -6.30
N ALA A 305 1.45 -21.07 -5.98
CA ALA A 305 2.85 -21.27 -5.68
C ALA A 305 3.04 -22.14 -4.42
N TYR A 306 2.29 -21.85 -3.36
CA TYR A 306 2.33 -22.63 -2.13
C TYR A 306 1.87 -24.07 -2.37
N GLY A 307 0.74 -24.26 -3.05
CA GLY A 307 0.23 -25.60 -3.39
C GLY A 307 1.18 -26.43 -4.27
N LYS A 308 2.18 -25.78 -4.89
CA LYS A 308 3.28 -26.44 -5.63
C LYS A 308 4.55 -26.62 -4.79
N GLY A 309 4.50 -26.36 -3.49
CA GLY A 309 5.63 -26.54 -2.58
C GLY A 309 6.71 -25.46 -2.69
N VAL A 310 6.41 -24.29 -3.28
CA VAL A 310 7.37 -23.17 -3.29
C VAL A 310 7.51 -22.65 -1.86
N ARG A 311 8.77 -22.46 -1.42
CA ARG A 311 9.07 -22.00 -0.06
C ARG A 311 8.50 -20.62 0.23
N ASP A 312 8.10 -20.39 1.46
CA ASP A 312 7.52 -19.11 1.91
C ASP A 312 8.42 -17.91 1.57
N GLU A 313 9.74 -18.04 1.78
CA GLU A 313 10.72 -16.99 1.52
C GLU A 313 10.75 -16.60 0.03
N ASP A 314 10.65 -17.58 -0.86
CA ASP A 314 10.65 -17.35 -2.31
C ASP A 314 9.34 -16.70 -2.75
N ILE A 315 8.20 -17.13 -2.18
CA ILE A 315 6.90 -16.48 -2.41
C ILE A 315 6.94 -15.04 -1.89
N MET A 316 7.46 -14.81 -0.67
CA MET A 316 7.56 -13.48 -0.07
C MET A 316 8.45 -12.56 -0.88
N ARG A 317 9.62 -13.05 -1.32
CA ARG A 317 10.55 -12.29 -2.18
C ARG A 317 9.88 -11.88 -3.48
N HIS A 318 9.24 -12.81 -4.20
CA HIS A 318 8.58 -12.55 -5.47
C HIS A 318 7.39 -11.59 -5.31
N THR A 319 6.59 -11.79 -4.28
CA THR A 319 5.39 -10.99 -4.00
C THR A 319 5.69 -9.70 -3.23
N ARG A 320 6.88 -9.53 -2.70
CA ARG A 320 7.31 -8.37 -1.91
C ARG A 320 6.45 -8.20 -0.64
N HIS A 321 6.17 -9.32 0.07
CA HIS A 321 5.59 -9.31 1.39
C HIS A 321 6.68 -9.09 2.45
N ARG A 322 6.40 -8.21 3.42
CA ARG A 322 7.26 -7.96 4.58
C ARG A 322 6.84 -8.76 5.80
N ASP A 323 5.62 -9.24 5.82
CA ASP A 323 5.04 -9.97 6.93
C ASP A 323 4.55 -11.36 6.47
N LEU A 324 5.12 -12.39 7.07
CA LEU A 324 4.81 -13.79 6.80
C LEU A 324 3.37 -14.13 7.20
N ARG A 325 2.87 -13.57 8.31
CA ARG A 325 1.50 -13.82 8.78
C ARG A 325 0.47 -13.36 7.75
N THR A 326 0.71 -12.20 7.15
CA THR A 326 -0.15 -11.69 6.06
C THR A 326 -0.13 -12.61 4.85
N MET A 327 1.03 -13.12 4.44
CA MET A 327 1.16 -14.02 3.31
C MET A 327 0.50 -15.38 3.61
N ARG A 328 0.80 -16.00 4.75
CA ARG A 328 0.18 -17.27 5.18
C ARG A 328 -1.33 -17.18 5.36
N GLY A 329 -1.86 -16.03 5.73
CA GLY A 329 -3.31 -15.80 5.80
C GLY A 329 -4.05 -15.96 4.46
N TYR A 330 -3.36 -15.92 3.31
CA TYR A 330 -3.93 -16.29 2.01
C TYR A 330 -3.89 -17.80 1.77
N VAL A 331 -2.82 -18.44 2.19
CA VAL A 331 -2.57 -19.87 2.01
C VAL A 331 -3.51 -20.73 2.85
N GLN A 332 -3.61 -20.43 4.16
CA GLN A 332 -4.43 -21.19 5.11
C GLN A 332 -5.90 -21.34 4.68
N ARG A 333 -6.42 -20.40 3.89
CA ARG A 333 -7.79 -20.49 3.38
C ARG A 333 -7.93 -21.41 2.17
N ALA A 334 -6.92 -21.46 1.32
CA ALA A 334 -6.95 -22.32 0.16
C ALA A 334 -6.86 -23.79 0.55
N GLY A 335 -6.12 -24.09 1.64
CA GLY A 335 -5.98 -25.43 2.20
C GLY A 335 -7.01 -25.82 3.26
N LEU A 336 -8.01 -24.96 3.56
CA LEU A 336 -8.95 -25.18 4.67
C LEU A 336 -9.61 -26.58 4.67
N VAL A 337 -9.93 -27.10 3.50
CA VAL A 337 -10.54 -28.43 3.36
C VAL A 337 -9.48 -29.50 3.11
N SER A 338 -8.60 -29.26 2.13
CA SER A 338 -7.59 -30.26 1.70
C SER A 338 -6.49 -30.53 2.73
N GLU A 339 -6.19 -29.57 3.59
CA GLU A 339 -5.17 -29.66 4.64
C GLU A 339 -5.81 -29.70 6.05
N SER A 340 -7.12 -29.96 6.12
CA SER A 340 -7.81 -30.04 7.39
C SER A 340 -7.34 -31.26 8.19
N PRO A 341 -6.91 -31.09 9.45
CA PRO A 341 -6.61 -32.24 10.32
C PRO A 341 -7.79 -33.18 10.49
N ALA A 342 -9.03 -32.72 10.28
CA ALA A 342 -10.21 -33.57 10.33
C ALA A 342 -10.19 -34.68 9.27
N GLY A 343 -9.53 -34.46 8.12
CA GLY A 343 -9.33 -35.51 7.11
C GLY A 343 -8.42 -36.68 7.54
N LEU A 344 -7.70 -36.50 8.65
CA LEU A 344 -6.85 -37.55 9.24
C LEU A 344 -7.58 -38.40 10.29
N LEU A 345 -8.82 -38.05 10.62
CA LEU A 345 -9.59 -38.67 11.71
C LEU A 345 -10.57 -39.76 11.22
N ASP A 346 -10.54 -40.09 9.93
CA ASP A 346 -11.43 -41.11 9.32
C ASP A 346 -12.92 -40.91 9.66
N LEU A 347 -13.38 -39.64 9.64
CA LEU A 347 -14.76 -39.24 9.96
C LEU A 347 -15.69 -39.46 8.76
#